data_c7fae10c8eebc4fb210e0b7cc717258d
#
_entry.id   c7fae10c8eebc4fb210e0b7cc717258d
#
_cell.length_a   1.000
_cell.length_b   1.000
_cell.length_c   1.000
_cell.angle_alpha   90.00
_cell.angle_beta   90.00
_cell.angle_gamma   90.00
#
_symmetry.space_group_name_H-M   'P 1'
#
loop_
_entity.id
_entity.type
_entity.pdbx_description
1 polymer ?
#
loop_
_entity_poly.entity_id
_entity_poly.type
_entity_poly.pdbx_seq_one_letter_code
_entity_poly.pdbx_strand_id
1 'polypeptide(L)'
;LAGETRVLTDEKEILKAIIEFQENARQIWYACVDSTLPSFSVGRVKEGYVAAKKRGVKIRYITEITKDNLMYCMEIMNFAELRHLDGVKGNFAVSDSEYVSGVKDGDSLVTLVKSTVEELVQQQRLIFETLWIQSVPASERMGEI
;
A
#
# COMPACT_ATOMS: atom_id res chain seq x y z
N LEU A 1 0.03 27.60 3.12
CA LEU A 1 0.80 26.44 3.51
C LEU A 1 0.23 25.20 2.98
N ALA A 2 1.08 24.47 2.42
CA ALA A 2 0.66 23.29 1.73
C ALA A 2 0.77 22.07 2.61
N GLY A 3 -0.37 21.53 2.96
CA GLY A 3 -0.45 20.22 3.55
C GLY A 3 -0.56 20.18 5.06
N GLU A 4 -1.01 19.06 5.55
CA GLU A 4 -1.10 18.78 6.98
C GLU A 4 -0.83 17.32 7.24
N THR A 5 -0.46 17.01 8.46
CA THR A 5 -0.29 15.65 8.94
C THR A 5 -1.29 15.40 10.05
N ARG A 6 -2.01 14.27 9.97
CA ARG A 6 -3.03 13.89 10.94
C ARG A 6 -2.77 12.48 11.43
N VAL A 7 -3.16 12.23 12.68
CA VAL A 7 -3.16 10.89 13.24
C VAL A 7 -4.61 10.53 13.53
N LEU A 8 -5.06 9.41 12.96
CA LEU A 8 -6.43 8.92 13.09
C LEU A 8 -6.42 7.63 13.91
N THR A 9 -7.37 7.51 14.83
CA THR A 9 -7.49 6.34 15.70
C THR A 9 -8.88 5.72 15.69
N ASP A 10 -9.84 6.36 15.03
CA ASP A 10 -11.18 5.82 14.85
C ASP A 10 -11.23 4.94 13.60
N GLU A 11 -11.77 3.74 13.72
CA GLU A 11 -11.80 2.77 12.61
C GLU A 11 -12.50 3.31 11.37
N LYS A 12 -13.63 4.00 11.54
CA LYS A 12 -14.38 4.56 10.41
C LYS A 12 -13.61 5.68 9.72
N GLU A 13 -12.94 6.53 10.50
CA GLU A 13 -12.12 7.60 9.95
C GLU A 13 -10.90 7.05 9.23
N ILE A 14 -10.30 5.99 9.76
CA ILE A 14 -9.16 5.32 9.12
C ILE A 14 -9.58 4.77 7.75
N LEU A 15 -10.68 4.04 7.69
CA LEU A 15 -11.16 3.49 6.44
C LEU A 15 -11.50 4.57 5.43
N LYS A 16 -12.16 5.65 5.89
CA LYS A 16 -12.47 6.78 5.03
C LYS A 16 -11.21 7.42 4.46
N ALA A 17 -10.18 7.59 5.29
CA ALA A 17 -8.92 8.18 4.85
C ALA A 17 -8.22 7.31 3.81
N ILE A 18 -8.28 5.99 3.96
CA ILE A 18 -7.71 5.07 2.99
C ILE A 18 -8.46 5.18 1.65
N ILE A 19 -9.77 5.20 1.69
CA ILE A 19 -10.59 5.34 0.48
C ILE A 19 -10.31 6.67 -0.22
N GLU A 20 -10.19 7.76 0.54
CA GLU A 20 -9.83 9.06 -0.02
C GLU A 20 -8.44 9.03 -0.68
N PHE A 21 -7.47 8.37 -0.03
CA PHE A 21 -6.15 8.17 -0.62
C PHE A 21 -6.26 7.50 -1.98
N GLN A 22 -7.06 6.44 -2.07
CA GLN A 22 -7.26 5.69 -3.32
C GLN A 22 -7.88 6.57 -4.39
N GLU A 23 -8.90 7.35 -4.04
CA GLU A 23 -9.61 8.22 -4.98
C GLU A 23 -8.75 9.39 -5.45
N ASN A 24 -7.83 9.86 -4.61
CA ASN A 24 -6.99 11.01 -4.91
C ASN A 24 -5.72 10.67 -5.69
N ALA A 25 -5.37 9.40 -5.80
CA ALA A 25 -4.21 8.99 -6.60
C ALA A 25 -4.48 9.27 -8.08
N ARG A 26 -3.55 9.97 -8.75
CA ARG A 26 -3.69 10.37 -10.15
C ARG A 26 -2.72 9.65 -11.08
N GLN A 27 -1.46 9.56 -10.68
CA GLN A 27 -0.40 9.00 -11.53
C GLN A 27 0.19 7.74 -10.93
N ILE A 28 0.48 7.74 -9.63
CA ILE A 28 1.12 6.63 -8.96
C ILE A 28 0.43 6.29 -7.64
N TRP A 29 0.56 5.03 -7.27
CA TRP A 29 0.15 4.53 -5.96
C TRP A 29 1.11 3.40 -5.60
N TYR A 30 1.98 3.63 -4.65
CA TYR A 30 3.00 2.68 -4.22
C TYR A 30 2.70 2.23 -2.79
N ALA A 31 2.57 0.92 -2.58
CA ALA A 31 2.25 0.34 -1.28
C ALA A 31 3.33 -0.64 -0.86
N CYS A 32 3.74 -0.57 0.39
CA CYS A 32 4.67 -1.51 0.99
C CYS A 32 4.05 -1.97 2.32
N VAL A 33 3.70 -3.25 2.39
CA VAL A 33 2.87 -3.76 3.47
C VAL A 33 3.39 -5.10 3.96
N ASP A 34 3.10 -5.42 5.22
CA ASP A 34 3.49 -6.70 5.78
C ASP A 34 2.66 -7.86 5.18
N SER A 35 3.09 -9.09 5.46
CA SER A 35 2.52 -10.29 4.85
C SER A 35 1.05 -10.54 5.19
N THR A 36 0.50 -9.85 6.18
CA THR A 36 -0.89 -10.04 6.61
C THR A 36 -1.88 -9.10 5.93
N LEU A 37 -1.37 -8.05 5.26
CA LEU A 37 -2.25 -7.03 4.69
C LEU A 37 -2.81 -7.36 3.30
N PRO A 38 -2.24 -8.25 2.49
CA PRO A 38 -2.84 -8.58 1.20
C PRO A 38 -4.31 -8.97 1.25
N SER A 39 -4.75 -9.68 2.29
CA SER A 39 -6.17 -10.02 2.42
C SER A 39 -7.07 -8.79 2.57
N PHE A 40 -6.60 -7.76 3.28
CA PHE A 40 -7.31 -6.49 3.40
C PHE A 40 -7.35 -5.76 2.05
N SER A 41 -6.25 -5.78 1.31
CA SER A 41 -6.15 -5.10 0.02
C SER A 41 -7.13 -5.64 -1.01
N VAL A 42 -7.34 -6.96 -1.04
CA VAL A 42 -8.30 -7.57 -1.97
C VAL A 42 -9.68 -7.78 -1.36
N GLY A 43 -9.87 -7.38 -0.10
CA GLY A 43 -11.14 -7.41 0.61
C GLY A 43 -11.79 -6.04 0.67
N ARG A 44 -11.57 -5.37 1.80
CA ARG A 44 -12.25 -4.11 2.15
C ARG A 44 -12.00 -2.97 1.17
N VAL A 45 -10.83 -2.92 0.54
CA VAL A 45 -10.42 -1.78 -0.29
C VAL A 45 -10.10 -2.15 -1.73
N LYS A 46 -10.52 -3.33 -2.17
CA LYS A 46 -10.26 -3.81 -3.53
C LYS A 46 -10.82 -2.89 -4.61
N GLU A 47 -12.03 -2.41 -4.43
CA GLU A 47 -12.69 -1.57 -5.44
C GLU A 47 -11.89 -0.30 -5.74
N GLY A 48 -11.27 0.28 -4.72
CA GLY A 48 -10.42 1.44 -4.90
C GLY A 48 -9.19 1.16 -5.75
N TYR A 49 -8.60 -0.03 -5.59
CA TYR A 49 -7.49 -0.46 -6.44
C TYR A 49 -7.93 -0.62 -7.89
N VAL A 50 -9.03 -1.33 -8.10
CA VAL A 50 -9.56 -1.57 -9.45
C VAL A 50 -9.89 -0.25 -10.15
N ALA A 51 -10.53 0.67 -9.44
CA ALA A 51 -10.88 1.98 -9.99
C ALA A 51 -9.64 2.79 -10.34
N ALA A 52 -8.62 2.78 -9.48
CA ALA A 52 -7.38 3.48 -9.74
C ALA A 52 -6.68 2.94 -10.99
N LYS A 53 -6.62 1.63 -11.13
CA LYS A 53 -6.04 1.01 -12.33
C LYS A 53 -6.79 1.44 -13.58
N LYS A 54 -8.12 1.47 -13.54
CA LYS A 54 -8.93 1.88 -14.69
C LYS A 54 -8.67 3.33 -15.09
N ARG A 55 -8.32 4.18 -14.12
CA ARG A 55 -7.96 5.58 -14.39
C ARG A 55 -6.56 5.73 -14.96
N GLY A 56 -5.78 4.64 -15.03
CA GLY A 56 -4.41 4.68 -15.52
C GLY A 56 -3.37 4.94 -14.44
N VAL A 57 -3.72 4.83 -13.17
CA VAL A 57 -2.76 4.98 -12.07
C VAL A 57 -1.80 3.79 -12.10
N LYS A 58 -0.50 4.08 -12.00
CA LYS A 58 0.53 3.05 -11.91
C LYS A 58 0.61 2.57 -10.47
N ILE A 59 0.26 1.31 -10.26
CA ILE A 59 0.23 0.72 -8.92
C ILE A 59 1.39 -0.27 -8.76
N ARG A 60 2.23 -0.04 -7.76
CA ARG A 60 3.31 -0.93 -7.34
C ARG A 60 3.05 -1.38 -5.92
N TYR A 61 3.30 -2.65 -5.65
CA TYR A 61 2.96 -3.25 -4.37
C TYR A 61 4.11 -4.15 -3.92
N ILE A 62 4.65 -3.90 -2.74
CA ILE A 62 5.69 -4.73 -2.12
C ILE A 62 5.10 -5.40 -0.89
N THR A 63 5.30 -6.70 -0.77
CA THR A 63 4.99 -7.45 0.44
C THR A 63 5.89 -8.68 0.54
N GLU A 64 5.90 -9.30 1.69
CA GLU A 64 6.51 -10.62 1.80
C GLU A 64 5.48 -11.65 1.34
N ILE A 65 5.75 -12.30 0.20
CA ILE A 65 4.85 -13.31 -0.36
C ILE A 65 5.12 -14.64 0.34
N THR A 66 4.10 -15.23 0.93
CA THR A 66 4.16 -16.47 1.69
C THR A 66 3.12 -17.45 1.15
N LYS A 67 3.18 -18.70 1.60
CA LYS A 67 2.14 -19.66 1.26
C LYS A 67 0.76 -19.21 1.77
N ASP A 68 0.75 -18.53 2.93
CA ASP A 68 -0.51 -18.11 3.56
C ASP A 68 -1.21 -17.00 2.81
N ASN A 69 -0.46 -16.10 2.14
CA ASN A 69 -1.06 -14.98 1.42
C ASN A 69 -1.01 -15.12 -0.10
N LEU A 70 -0.54 -16.27 -0.60
CA LEU A 70 -0.32 -16.47 -2.03
C LEU A 70 -1.56 -16.18 -2.88
N MET A 71 -2.73 -16.65 -2.47
CA MET A 71 -3.95 -16.44 -3.24
C MET A 71 -4.31 -14.95 -3.34
N TYR A 72 -4.12 -14.22 -2.25
CA TYR A 72 -4.37 -12.78 -2.26
C TYR A 72 -3.35 -12.04 -3.14
N CYS A 73 -2.10 -12.47 -3.08
CA CYS A 73 -1.04 -11.89 -3.93
C CYS A 73 -1.32 -12.11 -5.41
N MET A 74 -1.81 -13.29 -5.79
CA MET A 74 -2.20 -13.57 -7.17
C MET A 74 -3.32 -12.64 -7.64
N GLU A 75 -4.27 -12.34 -6.76
CA GLU A 75 -5.34 -11.40 -7.08
C GLU A 75 -4.81 -9.97 -7.23
N ILE A 76 -3.88 -9.56 -6.37
CA ILE A 76 -3.23 -8.24 -6.44
C ILE A 76 -2.55 -8.03 -7.80
N MET A 77 -1.99 -9.08 -8.38
CA MET A 77 -1.31 -8.99 -9.68
C MET A 77 -2.25 -8.59 -10.83
N ASN A 78 -3.57 -8.67 -10.62
CA ASN A 78 -4.53 -8.22 -11.63
C ASN A 78 -4.59 -6.69 -11.74
N PHE A 79 -4.14 -5.95 -10.73
CA PHE A 79 -4.19 -4.49 -10.75
C PHE A 79 -2.89 -3.80 -10.36
N ALA A 80 -1.88 -4.52 -9.90
CA ALA A 80 -0.63 -3.93 -9.46
C ALA A 80 0.57 -4.72 -9.95
N GLU A 81 1.69 -4.05 -10.11
CA GLU A 81 2.98 -4.72 -10.27
C GLU A 81 3.43 -5.12 -8.87
N LEU A 82 3.53 -6.43 -8.64
CA LEU A 82 3.81 -7.00 -7.32
C LEU A 82 5.26 -7.47 -7.23
N ARG A 83 5.93 -7.12 -6.15
CA ARG A 83 7.29 -7.61 -5.87
C ARG A 83 7.35 -8.12 -4.43
N HIS A 84 8.26 -9.05 -4.21
CA HIS A 84 8.51 -9.69 -2.91
C HIS A 84 9.72 -9.07 -2.22
N LEU A 85 9.61 -8.85 -0.92
CA LEU A 85 10.72 -8.47 -0.08
C LEU A 85 10.59 -9.20 1.25
N ASP A 86 11.66 -9.89 1.68
CA ASP A 86 11.66 -10.59 2.97
C ASP A 86 11.58 -9.60 4.13
N GLY A 87 10.83 -9.97 5.15
CA GLY A 87 10.86 -9.26 6.42
C GLY A 87 10.23 -7.88 6.42
N VAL A 88 9.33 -7.60 5.47
CA VAL A 88 8.62 -6.32 5.47
C VAL A 88 7.82 -6.17 6.75
N LYS A 89 8.07 -5.07 7.46
CA LYS A 89 7.35 -4.71 8.69
C LYS A 89 6.77 -3.33 8.52
N GLY A 90 5.56 -3.14 9.02
CA GLY A 90 4.87 -1.89 8.85
C GLY A 90 4.07 -1.87 7.56
N ASN A 91 3.25 -0.85 7.43
CA ASN A 91 2.31 -0.74 6.33
C ASN A 91 2.21 0.72 5.92
N PHE A 92 2.71 1.04 4.74
CA PHE A 92 2.58 2.40 4.24
C PHE A 92 2.27 2.41 2.75
N ALA A 93 1.72 3.52 2.31
CA ALA A 93 1.49 3.78 0.90
C ALA A 93 1.73 5.25 0.61
N VAL A 94 2.16 5.53 -0.60
CA VAL A 94 2.41 6.89 -1.06
C VAL A 94 1.90 7.03 -2.50
N SER A 95 1.25 8.16 -2.76
CA SER A 95 0.80 8.51 -4.11
C SER A 95 1.55 9.75 -4.59
N ASP A 96 1.06 10.34 -5.67
CA ASP A 96 1.58 11.61 -6.16
C ASP A 96 1.32 12.78 -5.20
N SER A 97 0.37 12.63 -4.24
CA SER A 97 -0.03 13.75 -3.38
C SER A 97 -0.19 13.42 -1.90
N GLU A 98 -0.21 12.14 -1.52
CA GLU A 98 -0.50 11.75 -0.15
C GLU A 98 0.40 10.61 0.32
N TYR A 99 0.55 10.54 1.64
CA TYR A 99 1.26 9.46 2.33
C TYR A 99 0.37 8.97 3.47
N VAL A 100 0.24 7.66 3.60
CA VAL A 100 -0.45 7.03 4.73
C VAL A 100 0.43 5.92 5.31
N SER A 101 0.39 5.79 6.64
CA SER A 101 1.10 4.71 7.33
C SER A 101 0.18 4.16 8.41
N GLY A 102 0.00 2.84 8.40
CA GLY A 102 -0.94 2.18 9.29
C GLY A 102 -0.27 1.31 10.32
N VAL A 103 -0.83 1.29 11.53
CA VAL A 103 -0.43 0.39 12.59
C VAL A 103 -1.57 -0.59 12.84
N LYS A 104 -1.23 -1.88 12.89
CA LYS A 104 -2.20 -2.96 13.11
C LYS A 104 -2.15 -3.46 14.54
N ASP A 105 -3.31 -3.90 15.03
CA ASP A 105 -3.43 -4.71 16.21
C ASP A 105 -4.34 -5.88 15.83
N GLY A 106 -3.75 -7.07 15.74
CA GLY A 106 -4.44 -8.22 15.17
C GLY A 106 -4.75 -7.99 13.70
N ASP A 107 -6.02 -8.11 13.33
CA ASP A 107 -6.47 -7.94 11.94
C ASP A 107 -6.97 -6.55 11.63
N SER A 108 -6.91 -5.63 12.59
CA SER A 108 -7.49 -4.30 12.46
C SER A 108 -6.41 -3.22 12.41
N LEU A 109 -6.62 -2.22 11.56
CA LEU A 109 -5.82 -1.00 11.60
C LEU A 109 -6.37 -0.13 12.74
N VAL A 110 -5.52 0.17 13.70
CA VAL A 110 -5.92 0.92 14.90
C VAL A 110 -5.38 2.34 14.93
N THR A 111 -4.39 2.64 14.09
CA THR A 111 -3.85 3.98 13.95
C THR A 111 -3.46 4.17 12.49
N LEU A 112 -3.74 5.35 11.96
CA LEU A 112 -3.30 5.75 10.64
C LEU A 112 -2.70 7.15 10.73
N VAL A 113 -1.48 7.30 10.21
CA VAL A 113 -0.89 8.61 9.97
C VAL A 113 -1.16 8.96 8.51
N LYS A 114 -1.70 10.15 8.27
CA LYS A 114 -1.97 10.65 6.93
C LYS A 114 -1.30 12.00 6.76
N SER A 115 -0.60 12.20 5.67
CA SER A 115 0.05 13.47 5.39
C SER A 115 -0.10 13.88 3.93
N THR A 116 -0.35 15.17 3.72
CA THR A 116 -0.33 15.80 2.41
C THR A 116 0.82 16.81 2.31
N VAL A 117 1.73 16.82 3.29
CA VAL A 117 2.93 17.67 3.26
C VAL A 117 3.86 17.17 2.17
N GLU A 118 4.12 18.01 1.17
CA GLU A 118 4.84 17.61 -0.04
C GLU A 118 6.20 16.99 0.26
N GLU A 119 6.97 17.58 1.15
CA GLU A 119 8.30 17.08 1.49
C GLU A 119 8.24 15.67 2.11
N LEU A 120 7.23 15.41 2.94
CA LEU A 120 7.04 14.09 3.53
C LEU A 120 6.61 13.07 2.49
N VAL A 121 5.74 13.46 1.57
CA VAL A 121 5.29 12.60 0.48
C VAL A 121 6.48 12.20 -0.40
N GLN A 122 7.32 13.17 -0.78
CA GLN A 122 8.50 12.90 -1.60
C GLN A 122 9.50 12.01 -0.88
N GLN A 123 9.71 12.24 0.42
CA GLN A 123 10.59 11.42 1.23
C GLN A 123 10.12 9.96 1.26
N GLN A 124 8.82 9.73 1.42
CA GLN A 124 8.28 8.38 1.44
C GLN A 124 8.35 7.70 0.08
N ARG A 125 8.22 8.45 -0.99
CA ARG A 125 8.42 7.92 -2.34
C ARG A 125 9.86 7.45 -2.53
N LEU A 126 10.82 8.21 -2.04
CA LEU A 126 12.23 7.84 -2.13
C LEU A 126 12.51 6.57 -1.33
N ILE A 127 11.94 6.46 -0.15
CA ILE A 127 12.04 5.23 0.66
C ILE A 127 11.47 4.04 -0.10
N PHE A 128 10.28 4.20 -0.69
CA PHE A 128 9.67 3.12 -1.47
C PHE A 128 10.55 2.72 -2.65
N GLU A 129 11.09 3.69 -3.39
CA GLU A 129 11.96 3.38 -4.54
C GLU A 129 13.18 2.57 -4.12
N THR A 130 13.75 2.87 -2.96
CA THR A 130 14.88 2.12 -2.40
C THR A 130 14.48 0.68 -2.11
N LEU A 131 13.33 0.47 -1.49
CA LEU A 131 12.81 -0.86 -1.21
C LEU A 131 12.47 -1.62 -2.50
N TRP A 132 11.94 -0.91 -3.48
CA TRP A 132 11.60 -1.52 -4.78
C TRP A 132 12.81 -2.12 -5.46
N ILE A 133 13.92 -1.41 -5.45
CA ILE A 133 15.18 -1.89 -6.04
C ILE A 133 15.67 -3.17 -5.33
N GLN A 134 15.46 -3.27 -4.02
CA GLN A 134 15.87 -4.41 -3.22
C GLN A 134 14.93 -5.62 -3.34
N SER A 135 13.72 -5.40 -3.84
CA SER A 135 12.72 -6.44 -3.96
C SER A 135 12.92 -7.27 -5.24
N VAL A 136 12.25 -8.42 -5.32
CA VAL A 136 12.29 -9.28 -6.49
C VAL A 136 10.90 -9.44 -7.09
N PRO A 137 10.80 -9.71 -8.41
CA PRO A 137 9.48 -9.91 -9.02
C PRO A 137 8.69 -11.03 -8.36
N ALA A 138 7.38 -10.85 -8.26
CA ALA A 138 6.50 -11.84 -7.65
C ALA A 138 6.61 -13.21 -8.33
N SER A 139 6.72 -13.25 -9.65
CA SER A 139 6.84 -14.50 -10.40
C SER A 139 8.06 -15.32 -9.98
N GLU A 140 9.18 -14.64 -9.71
CA GLU A 140 10.40 -15.29 -9.23
C GLU A 140 10.18 -15.90 -7.85
N ARG A 141 9.60 -15.13 -6.93
CA ARG A 141 9.31 -15.62 -5.59
C ARG A 141 8.30 -16.77 -5.59
N MET A 142 7.27 -16.68 -6.42
CA MET A 142 6.24 -17.71 -6.48
C MET A 142 6.78 -19.04 -6.98
N GLY A 143 7.83 -19.02 -7.78
CA GLY A 143 8.52 -20.24 -8.20
C GLY A 143 9.27 -20.95 -7.08
N GLU A 144 9.51 -20.27 -5.96
CA GLU A 144 10.25 -20.82 -4.83
C GLU A 144 9.34 -21.46 -3.77
N ILE A 145 8.05 -21.18 -3.83
CA ILE A 145 7.11 -21.67 -2.80
C ILE A 145 5.97 -22.56 -3.43
#